data_b889759e06d38f03ffc42d3b3de36442
#
_entry.id   b889759e06d38f03ffc42d3b3de36442
#
_cell.length_a   1.000
_cell.length_b   1.000
_cell.length_c   1.000
_cell.angle_alpha   90.00
_cell.angle_beta   90.00
_cell.angle_gamma   90.00
#
_symmetry.space_group_name_H-M   'P 1'
#
loop_
_entity.id
_entity.type
_entity.pdbx_description
1 polymer ?
#
loop_
_entity_poly.entity_id
_entity_poly.type
_entity_poly.pdbx_seq_one_letter_code
_entity_poly.pdbx_strand_id
1 'polypeptide(L)'
;MPTQPVPIVIFGAGSIVSDAHLPAYEQNNLPVIGLYDLDYEKAKALGQKFNISVFKDPAEAAAIQNCIFDLAIPPSAHHKVLELIPENSAVILQKPMGSNLSEASNILTLCRQKSLNACVNFQLRFAPMMIALKDIINKGLIGEIVDIDMWAALDTPWNLWKFLEDLPRVEILLHSIHYF
;
A
#
# COMPACT_ATOMS: atom_id res chain seq x y z
N MET A 1 15.88 -2.99 13.07
CA MET A 1 14.82 -3.98 12.79
C MET A 1 14.14 -4.31 14.10
N PRO A 2 12.80 -4.47 14.16
CA PRO A 2 12.15 -4.97 15.35
C PRO A 2 12.70 -6.36 15.70
N THR A 3 12.84 -6.64 16.99
CA THR A 3 13.38 -7.92 17.49
C THR A 3 12.50 -9.12 17.16
N GLN A 4 11.23 -8.89 16.85
CA GLN A 4 10.31 -9.88 16.31
C GLN A 4 9.46 -9.20 15.21
N PRO A 5 9.52 -9.68 13.96
CA PRO A 5 8.70 -9.15 12.89
C PRO A 5 7.22 -9.47 13.14
N VAL A 6 6.37 -8.45 12.98
CA VAL A 6 4.93 -8.61 13.10
C VAL A 6 4.40 -9.31 11.85
N PRO A 7 3.52 -10.31 11.98
CA PRO A 7 2.92 -11.00 10.82
C PRO A 7 2.12 -10.06 9.92
N ILE A 8 2.02 -10.39 8.65
CA ILE A 8 1.30 -9.60 7.64
C ILE A 8 0.16 -10.42 7.05
N VAL A 9 -1.00 -9.80 6.92
CA VAL A 9 -2.14 -10.31 6.15
C VAL A 9 -2.37 -9.36 4.99
N ILE A 10 -2.39 -9.89 3.76
CA ILE A 10 -2.52 -9.09 2.54
C ILE A 10 -3.93 -9.20 1.98
N PHE A 11 -4.52 -8.07 1.66
CA PHE A 11 -5.74 -7.97 0.86
C PHE A 11 -5.36 -7.51 -0.55
N GLY A 12 -5.62 -8.36 -1.55
CA GLY A 12 -5.24 -8.19 -2.95
C GLY A 12 -4.14 -9.16 -3.37
N ALA A 13 -4.29 -9.75 -4.55
CA ALA A 13 -3.32 -10.65 -5.20
C ALA A 13 -2.91 -10.12 -6.59
N GLY A 14 -2.86 -8.80 -6.75
CA GLY A 14 -2.48 -8.13 -7.98
C GLY A 14 -0.97 -8.22 -8.28
N SER A 15 -0.57 -7.68 -9.43
CA SER A 15 0.83 -7.66 -9.88
C SER A 15 1.75 -6.95 -8.86
N ILE A 16 1.29 -5.88 -8.22
CA ILE A 16 2.08 -5.19 -7.21
C ILE A 16 2.43 -6.10 -6.02
N VAL A 17 1.51 -7.00 -5.65
CA VAL A 17 1.73 -7.96 -4.57
C VAL A 17 2.71 -9.05 -5.01
N SER A 18 2.51 -9.62 -6.21
CA SER A 18 3.35 -10.71 -6.73
C SER A 18 4.77 -10.27 -7.07
N ASP A 19 4.94 -9.03 -7.54
CA ASP A 19 6.18 -8.56 -8.16
C ASP A 19 7.00 -7.65 -7.24
N ALA A 20 6.37 -7.07 -6.21
CA ALA A 20 7.03 -6.15 -5.30
C ALA A 20 6.84 -6.50 -3.82
N HIS A 21 5.59 -6.61 -3.32
CA HIS A 21 5.36 -6.76 -1.88
C HIS A 21 5.89 -8.10 -1.36
N LEU A 22 5.46 -9.21 -1.94
CA LEU A 22 5.87 -10.54 -1.49
C LEU A 22 7.38 -10.78 -1.62
N PRO A 23 8.04 -10.44 -2.76
CA PRO A 23 9.49 -10.53 -2.83
C PRO A 23 10.23 -9.67 -1.79
N ALA A 24 9.73 -8.45 -1.52
CA ALA A 24 10.32 -7.58 -0.51
C ALA A 24 10.14 -8.13 0.91
N TYR A 25 8.96 -8.68 1.22
CA TYR A 25 8.69 -9.31 2.52
C TYR A 25 9.55 -10.56 2.74
N GLU A 26 9.67 -11.41 1.72
CA GLU A 26 10.53 -12.60 1.77
C GLU A 26 12.00 -12.22 1.97
N GLN A 27 12.53 -11.28 1.17
CA GLN A 27 13.92 -10.80 1.28
C GLN A 27 14.26 -10.24 2.66
N ASN A 28 13.29 -9.64 3.35
CA ASN A 28 13.48 -9.05 4.67
C ASN A 28 13.00 -9.95 5.82
N ASN A 29 12.66 -11.21 5.56
CA ASN A 29 12.16 -12.17 6.54
C ASN A 29 10.93 -11.66 7.31
N LEU A 30 10.03 -10.94 6.63
CA LEU A 30 8.76 -10.49 7.17
C LEU A 30 7.69 -11.56 6.90
N PRO A 31 7.09 -12.15 7.94
CA PRO A 31 6.20 -13.29 7.77
C PRO A 31 4.84 -12.85 7.21
N VAL A 32 4.51 -13.30 6.01
CA VAL A 32 3.16 -13.16 5.44
C VAL A 32 2.39 -14.44 5.78
N ILE A 33 1.34 -14.30 6.59
CA ILE A 33 0.58 -15.44 7.13
C ILE A 33 -0.77 -15.65 6.45
N GLY A 34 -1.21 -14.68 5.65
CA GLY A 34 -2.51 -14.75 5.00
C GLY A 34 -2.63 -13.85 3.77
N LEU A 35 -3.40 -14.31 2.81
CA LEU A 35 -3.71 -13.62 1.57
C LEU A 35 -5.20 -13.75 1.26
N TYR A 36 -5.83 -12.66 0.87
CA TYR A 36 -7.20 -12.62 0.38
C TYR A 36 -7.30 -11.83 -0.92
N ASP A 37 -8.07 -12.29 -1.87
CA ASP A 37 -8.50 -11.55 -3.06
C ASP A 37 -9.93 -11.93 -3.44
N LEU A 38 -10.66 -11.04 -4.11
CA LEU A 38 -11.99 -11.33 -4.66
C LEU A 38 -11.93 -12.49 -5.67
N ASP A 39 -10.83 -12.57 -6.43
CA ASP A 39 -10.50 -13.70 -7.29
C ASP A 39 -9.71 -14.75 -6.48
N TYR A 40 -10.45 -15.71 -5.92
CA TYR A 40 -9.88 -16.77 -5.09
C TYR A 40 -8.83 -17.61 -5.83
N GLU A 41 -9.02 -17.91 -7.11
CA GLU A 41 -8.05 -18.73 -7.87
C GLU A 41 -6.73 -17.98 -8.09
N LYS A 42 -6.79 -16.68 -8.29
CA LYS A 42 -5.62 -15.82 -8.35
C LYS A 42 -4.88 -15.76 -7.00
N ALA A 43 -5.60 -15.58 -5.90
CA ALA A 43 -5.01 -15.63 -4.57
C ALA A 43 -4.39 -17.00 -4.27
N LYS A 44 -5.07 -18.08 -4.65
CA LYS A 44 -4.61 -19.46 -4.46
C LYS A 44 -3.32 -19.74 -5.22
N ALA A 45 -3.24 -19.34 -6.49
CA ALA A 45 -2.02 -19.49 -7.29
C ALA A 45 -0.83 -18.76 -6.65
N LEU A 46 -1.06 -17.53 -6.17
CA LEU A 46 -0.04 -16.75 -5.51
C LEU A 46 0.34 -17.33 -4.13
N GLY A 47 -0.65 -17.76 -3.35
CA GLY A 47 -0.44 -18.43 -2.06
C GLY A 47 0.38 -19.71 -2.19
N GLN A 48 0.14 -20.51 -3.23
CA GLN A 48 0.95 -21.71 -3.54
C GLN A 48 2.40 -21.34 -3.89
N LYS A 49 2.60 -20.29 -4.70
CA LYS A 49 3.95 -19.84 -5.11
C LYS A 49 4.80 -19.40 -3.92
N PHE A 50 4.21 -18.72 -2.93
CA PHE A 50 4.92 -18.15 -1.78
C PHE A 50 4.66 -18.90 -0.46
N ASN A 51 3.99 -20.04 -0.51
CA ASN A 51 3.62 -20.87 0.65
C ASN A 51 2.85 -20.07 1.73
N ILE A 52 1.81 -19.34 1.30
CA ILE A 52 0.96 -18.50 2.15
C ILE A 52 -0.46 -19.07 2.20
N SER A 53 -1.09 -19.05 3.38
CA SER A 53 -2.49 -19.42 3.55
C SER A 53 -3.42 -18.45 2.82
N VAL A 54 -4.48 -18.97 2.20
CA VAL A 54 -5.43 -18.14 1.42
C VAL A 54 -6.81 -18.22 2.06
N PHE A 55 -7.37 -17.05 2.35
CA PHE A 55 -8.72 -16.92 2.88
C PHE A 55 -9.75 -16.85 1.75
N LYS A 56 -10.93 -17.40 1.98
CA LYS A 56 -12.09 -17.29 1.06
C LYS A 56 -13.02 -16.14 1.45
N ASP A 57 -13.04 -15.80 2.72
CA ASP A 57 -13.89 -14.75 3.28
C ASP A 57 -13.00 -13.59 3.78
N PRO A 58 -13.25 -12.35 3.33
CA PRO A 58 -12.53 -11.19 3.82
C PRO A 58 -12.68 -10.96 5.33
N ALA A 59 -13.82 -11.38 5.92
CA ALA A 59 -14.03 -11.27 7.36
C ALA A 59 -13.13 -12.23 8.14
N GLU A 60 -12.88 -13.45 7.63
CA GLU A 60 -11.92 -14.37 8.23
C GLU A 60 -10.48 -13.81 8.19
N ALA A 61 -10.09 -13.22 7.05
CA ALA A 61 -8.78 -12.57 6.91
C ALA A 61 -8.63 -11.38 7.87
N ALA A 62 -9.68 -10.56 8.01
CA ALA A 62 -9.70 -9.40 8.89
C ALA A 62 -9.77 -9.78 10.39
N ALA A 63 -10.22 -10.97 10.74
CA ALA A 63 -10.29 -11.43 12.14
C ALA A 63 -8.94 -11.81 12.75
N ILE A 64 -7.87 -11.87 11.94
CA ILE A 64 -6.53 -12.19 12.43
C ILE A 64 -6.05 -11.06 13.36
N GLN A 65 -5.54 -11.45 14.52
CA GLN A 65 -5.06 -10.52 15.53
C GLN A 65 -3.53 -10.38 15.49
N ASN A 66 -3.04 -9.26 16.01
CA ASN A 66 -1.60 -8.98 16.16
C ASN A 66 -0.83 -9.08 14.83
N CYS A 67 -1.41 -8.57 13.76
CA CYS A 67 -0.81 -8.50 12.44
C CYS A 67 -0.89 -7.08 11.86
N ILE A 68 -0.16 -6.87 10.76
CA ILE A 68 -0.28 -5.70 9.90
C ILE A 68 -1.17 -6.11 8.72
N PHE A 69 -2.19 -5.33 8.42
CA PHE A 69 -3.01 -5.51 7.22
C PHE A 69 -2.43 -4.68 6.08
N ASP A 70 -2.00 -5.35 5.01
CA ASP A 70 -1.52 -4.70 3.77
C ASP A 70 -2.65 -4.69 2.74
N LEU A 71 -3.26 -3.52 2.53
CA LEU A 71 -4.39 -3.35 1.63
C LEU A 71 -3.90 -2.95 0.23
N ALA A 72 -3.41 -3.93 -0.52
CA ALA A 72 -2.94 -3.79 -1.90
C ALA A 72 -4.10 -3.92 -2.91
N ILE A 73 -5.16 -3.18 -2.68
CA ILE A 73 -6.44 -3.18 -3.41
C ILE A 73 -6.70 -1.81 -4.06
N PRO A 74 -7.65 -1.71 -5.01
CA PRO A 74 -8.03 -0.43 -5.59
C PRO A 74 -8.55 0.57 -4.55
N PRO A 75 -8.33 1.89 -4.76
CA PRO A 75 -8.76 2.94 -3.82
C PRO A 75 -10.23 2.83 -3.39
N SER A 76 -11.11 2.56 -4.35
CA SER A 76 -12.56 2.42 -4.11
C SER A 76 -12.93 1.26 -3.18
N ALA A 77 -12.05 0.29 -2.96
CA ALA A 77 -12.26 -0.84 -2.06
C ALA A 77 -11.75 -0.61 -0.63
N HIS A 78 -10.88 0.39 -0.42
CA HIS A 78 -10.26 0.64 0.88
C HIS A 78 -11.27 0.81 2.00
N HIS A 79 -12.26 1.69 1.82
CA HIS A 79 -13.26 1.99 2.85
C HIS A 79 -13.97 0.72 3.33
N LYS A 80 -14.46 -0.09 2.39
CA LYS A 80 -15.20 -1.32 2.69
C LYS A 80 -14.36 -2.35 3.44
N VAL A 81 -13.08 -2.49 3.08
CA VAL A 81 -12.19 -3.43 3.79
C VAL A 81 -11.83 -2.88 5.17
N LEU A 82 -11.60 -1.58 5.32
CA LEU A 82 -11.32 -0.95 6.62
C LEU A 82 -12.47 -1.09 7.62
N GLU A 83 -13.73 -1.18 7.15
CA GLU A 83 -14.87 -1.48 8.02
C GLU A 83 -14.75 -2.85 8.69
N LEU A 84 -14.18 -3.85 8.01
CA LEU A 84 -13.98 -5.20 8.53
C LEU A 84 -12.81 -5.30 9.52
N ILE A 85 -11.75 -4.50 9.31
CA ILE A 85 -10.54 -4.56 10.13
C ILE A 85 -10.85 -4.14 11.58
N PRO A 86 -10.36 -4.88 12.59
CA PRO A 86 -10.59 -4.54 13.99
C PRO A 86 -10.02 -3.18 14.37
N GLU A 87 -10.61 -2.54 15.39
CA GLU A 87 -10.07 -1.32 15.98
C GLU A 87 -8.64 -1.50 16.50
N ASN A 88 -7.88 -0.42 16.55
CA ASN A 88 -6.48 -0.36 17.00
C ASN A 88 -5.49 -1.19 16.15
N SER A 89 -5.91 -1.70 14.97
CA SER A 89 -5.04 -2.47 14.09
C SER A 89 -4.02 -1.59 13.35
N ALA A 90 -2.91 -2.21 12.92
CA ALA A 90 -1.94 -1.61 12.03
C ALA A 90 -2.31 -1.88 10.56
N VAL A 91 -2.32 -0.84 9.73
CA VAL A 91 -2.78 -0.94 8.33
C VAL A 91 -1.85 -0.18 7.39
N ILE A 92 -1.48 -0.81 6.28
CA ILE A 92 -0.82 -0.17 5.14
C ILE A 92 -1.83 -0.10 4.00
N LEU A 93 -2.16 1.12 3.57
CA LEU A 93 -3.03 1.37 2.43
C LEU A 93 -2.17 1.55 1.17
N GLN A 94 -2.50 0.89 0.07
CA GLN A 94 -1.83 1.20 -1.19
C GLN A 94 -2.26 2.58 -1.71
N LYS A 95 -1.34 3.24 -2.40
CA LYS A 95 -1.60 4.52 -3.05
C LYS A 95 -2.42 4.33 -4.35
N PRO A 96 -3.25 5.32 -4.71
CA PRO A 96 -3.66 6.45 -3.91
C PRO A 96 -4.62 6.02 -2.78
N MET A 97 -4.69 6.81 -1.71
CA MET A 97 -5.54 6.49 -0.54
C MET A 97 -7.03 6.44 -0.92
N GLY A 98 -7.45 7.31 -1.82
CA GLY A 98 -8.81 7.37 -2.37
C GLY A 98 -8.76 7.87 -3.81
N SER A 99 -9.83 7.67 -4.57
CA SER A 99 -9.94 8.11 -5.96
C SER A 99 -10.13 9.64 -6.09
N ASN A 100 -10.55 10.29 -5.00
CA ASN A 100 -10.75 11.73 -4.88
C ASN A 100 -10.60 12.18 -3.42
N LEU A 101 -10.61 13.51 -3.20
CA LEU A 101 -10.45 14.09 -1.87
C LEU A 101 -11.54 13.69 -0.87
N SER A 102 -12.79 13.58 -1.33
CA SER A 102 -13.92 13.18 -0.47
C SER A 102 -13.72 11.74 0.04
N GLU A 103 -13.38 10.83 -0.84
CA GLU A 103 -13.12 9.42 -0.50
C GLU A 103 -11.91 9.30 0.44
N ALA A 104 -10.82 9.99 0.15
CA ALA A 104 -9.64 10.04 1.02
C ALA A 104 -9.98 10.59 2.42
N SER A 105 -10.82 11.64 2.51
CA SER A 105 -11.27 12.22 3.77
C SER A 105 -12.14 11.25 4.57
N ASN A 106 -13.02 10.49 3.90
CA ASN A 106 -13.83 9.46 4.54
C ASN A 106 -12.98 8.32 5.09
N ILE A 107 -11.98 7.87 4.33
CA ILE A 107 -11.01 6.84 4.77
C ILE A 107 -10.24 7.34 5.99
N LEU A 108 -9.72 8.57 5.97
CA LEU A 108 -9.03 9.16 7.11
C LEU A 108 -9.92 9.23 8.35
N THR A 109 -11.18 9.62 8.17
CA THR A 109 -12.17 9.69 9.26
C THR A 109 -12.42 8.31 9.86
N LEU A 110 -12.63 7.30 9.03
CA LEU A 110 -12.82 5.91 9.47
C LEU A 110 -11.59 5.38 10.22
N CYS A 111 -10.39 5.62 9.71
CA CYS A 111 -9.16 5.23 10.39
C CYS A 111 -9.05 5.85 11.79
N ARG A 112 -9.42 7.14 11.94
CA ARG A 112 -9.44 7.82 13.25
C ARG A 112 -10.50 7.26 14.18
N GLN A 113 -11.73 7.05 13.69
CA GLN A 113 -12.83 6.47 14.48
C GLN A 113 -12.48 5.11 15.04
N LYS A 114 -11.81 4.27 14.25
CA LYS A 114 -11.37 2.92 14.65
C LYS A 114 -9.99 2.91 15.31
N SER A 115 -9.38 4.08 15.56
CA SER A 115 -8.04 4.19 16.15
C SER A 115 -6.99 3.35 15.41
N LEU A 116 -7.09 3.24 14.09
CA LEU A 116 -6.14 2.46 13.29
C LEU A 116 -4.78 3.18 13.22
N ASN A 117 -3.72 2.42 13.40
CA ASN A 117 -2.37 2.86 13.08
C ASN A 117 -2.13 2.67 11.57
N ALA A 118 -2.66 3.61 10.77
CA ALA A 118 -2.72 3.50 9.33
C ALA A 118 -1.69 4.40 8.64
N CYS A 119 -1.05 3.89 7.60
CA CYS A 119 -0.21 4.68 6.71
C CYS A 119 -0.51 4.37 5.24
N VAL A 120 -0.22 5.33 4.36
CA VAL A 120 -0.30 5.13 2.91
C VAL A 120 1.09 4.74 2.40
N ASN A 121 1.14 3.73 1.54
CA ASN A 121 2.38 3.22 0.96
C ASN A 121 2.94 4.18 -0.11
N PHE A 122 3.46 5.32 0.33
CA PHE A 122 4.19 6.26 -0.51
C PHE A 122 5.66 5.80 -0.64
N GLN A 123 5.87 4.68 -1.32
CA GLN A 123 7.16 3.99 -1.38
C GLN A 123 8.32 4.87 -1.88
N LEU A 124 8.04 5.84 -2.75
CA LEU A 124 9.08 6.71 -3.30
C LEU A 124 9.69 7.67 -2.26
N ARG A 125 9.01 7.93 -1.14
CA ARG A 125 9.57 8.67 0.00
C ARG A 125 10.81 7.98 0.60
N PHE A 126 10.93 6.69 0.38
CA PHE A 126 12.04 5.86 0.90
C PHE A 126 13.07 5.56 -0.18
N ALA A 127 12.94 6.13 -1.38
CA ALA A 127 13.98 6.03 -2.41
C ALA A 127 15.30 6.64 -1.89
N PRO A 128 16.47 6.03 -2.19
CA PRO A 128 17.75 6.50 -1.67
C PRO A 128 18.01 7.99 -1.90
N MET A 129 17.63 8.50 -3.06
CA MET A 129 17.77 9.93 -3.38
C MET A 129 16.88 10.82 -2.49
N MET A 130 15.67 10.38 -2.12
CA MET A 130 14.77 11.14 -1.26
C MET A 130 15.25 11.14 0.20
N ILE A 131 15.81 10.01 0.65
CA ILE A 131 16.42 9.91 1.98
C ILE A 131 17.63 10.85 2.06
N ALA A 132 18.49 10.86 1.02
CA ALA A 132 19.65 11.75 0.95
C ALA A 132 19.23 13.23 0.90
N LEU A 133 18.22 13.57 0.08
CA LEU A 133 17.70 14.93 0.02
C LEU A 133 17.15 15.40 1.38
N LYS A 134 16.38 14.56 2.05
CA LYS A 134 15.85 14.86 3.39
C LYS A 134 16.98 15.10 4.40
N ASP A 135 18.05 14.31 4.36
CA ASP A 135 19.22 14.48 5.22
C ASP A 135 19.94 15.82 4.94
N ILE A 136 20.13 16.18 3.67
CA ILE A 136 20.71 17.45 3.22
C ILE A 136 19.89 18.64 3.75
N ILE A 137 18.57 18.57 3.61
CA ILE A 137 17.64 19.61 4.09
C ILE A 137 17.73 19.73 5.62
N ASN A 138 17.64 18.61 6.33
CA ASN A 138 17.66 18.59 7.79
C ASN A 138 18.97 19.13 8.39
N LYS A 139 20.08 18.97 7.66
CA LYS A 139 21.40 19.51 8.02
C LYS A 139 21.58 20.99 7.63
N GLY A 140 20.60 21.60 6.98
CA GLY A 140 20.68 22.98 6.52
C GLY A 140 21.73 23.25 5.42
N LEU A 141 22.17 22.21 4.71
CA LEU A 141 23.28 22.31 3.75
C LEU A 141 22.92 23.16 2.51
N ILE A 142 21.63 23.30 2.21
CA ILE A 142 21.12 24.12 1.09
C ILE A 142 20.38 25.38 1.57
N GLY A 143 20.43 25.67 2.87
CA GLY A 143 19.76 26.81 3.46
C GLY A 143 18.24 26.68 3.52
N GLU A 144 17.53 27.79 3.43
CA GLU A 144 16.06 27.84 3.38
C GLU A 144 15.57 27.45 1.98
N ILE A 145 14.57 26.56 1.94
CA ILE A 145 13.94 26.14 0.68
C ILE A 145 12.98 27.25 0.25
N VAL A 146 13.27 27.87 -0.87
CA VAL A 146 12.43 28.94 -1.46
C VAL A 146 11.64 28.49 -2.67
N ASP A 147 12.08 27.40 -3.33
CA ASP A 147 11.41 26.84 -4.50
C ASP A 147 11.75 25.35 -4.65
N ILE A 148 10.83 24.57 -5.22
CA ILE A 148 11.00 23.17 -5.56
C ILE A 148 10.47 22.94 -6.96
N ASP A 149 11.36 22.57 -7.87
CA ASP A 149 10.99 22.12 -9.21
C ASP A 149 11.24 20.60 -9.32
N MET A 150 10.23 19.87 -9.74
CA MET A 150 10.31 18.43 -9.91
C MET A 150 9.84 18.00 -11.29
N TRP A 151 10.70 17.30 -11.99
CA TRP A 151 10.35 16.70 -13.27
C TRP A 151 10.39 15.18 -13.16
N ALA A 152 9.26 14.55 -13.52
CA ALA A 152 9.14 13.11 -13.66
C ALA A 152 8.70 12.75 -15.08
N ALA A 153 9.51 11.97 -15.78
CA ALA A 153 9.14 11.36 -17.05
C ALA A 153 8.90 9.87 -16.83
N LEU A 154 7.69 9.41 -17.08
CA LEU A 154 7.26 8.04 -16.84
C LEU A 154 6.86 7.40 -18.17
N ASP A 155 7.46 6.25 -18.48
CA ASP A 155 6.98 5.36 -19.52
C ASP A 155 5.93 4.41 -18.90
N THR A 156 4.66 4.68 -19.19
CA THR A 156 3.56 3.92 -18.60
C THR A 156 3.35 2.63 -19.39
N PRO A 157 3.53 1.44 -18.79
CA PRO A 157 3.34 0.16 -19.47
C PRO A 157 1.85 -0.17 -19.63
N TRP A 158 1.15 0.52 -20.51
CA TRP A 158 -0.30 0.41 -20.76
C TRP A 158 -0.77 -1.04 -20.99
N ASN A 159 0.05 -1.83 -21.67
CA ASN A 159 -0.22 -3.24 -21.92
C ASN A 159 -0.28 -4.10 -20.65
N LEU A 160 0.42 -3.69 -19.59
CA LEU A 160 0.42 -4.38 -18.28
C LEU A 160 -0.60 -3.80 -17.32
N TRP A 161 -0.86 -2.49 -17.42
CA TRP A 161 -1.71 -1.74 -16.48
C TRP A 161 -2.99 -1.23 -17.17
N LYS A 162 -3.70 -2.13 -17.83
CA LYS A 162 -4.94 -1.82 -18.56
C LYS A 162 -5.99 -1.08 -17.71
N PHE A 163 -6.00 -1.30 -16.41
CA PHE A 163 -6.91 -0.60 -15.50
C PHE A 163 -6.72 0.93 -15.50
N LEU A 164 -5.56 1.42 -15.97
CA LEU A 164 -5.31 2.87 -16.09
C LEU A 164 -6.04 3.49 -17.29
N GLU A 165 -6.40 2.69 -18.30
CA GLU A 165 -7.09 3.17 -19.49
C GLU A 165 -8.49 3.70 -19.18
N ASP A 166 -9.13 3.13 -18.14
CA ASP A 166 -10.47 3.49 -17.69
C ASP A 166 -10.48 4.62 -16.64
N LEU A 167 -9.30 5.06 -16.19
CA LEU A 167 -9.19 6.10 -15.16
C LEU A 167 -9.15 7.51 -15.75
N PRO A 168 -9.78 8.50 -15.09
CA PRO A 168 -9.55 9.90 -15.41
C PRO A 168 -8.06 10.27 -15.34
N ARG A 169 -7.62 11.22 -16.17
CA ARG A 169 -6.20 11.65 -16.21
C ARG A 169 -5.65 12.07 -14.85
N VAL A 170 -6.49 12.66 -14.01
CA VAL A 170 -6.12 13.05 -12.64
C VAL A 170 -5.78 11.84 -11.76
N GLU A 171 -6.55 10.75 -11.90
CA GLU A 171 -6.28 9.53 -11.14
C GLU A 171 -5.00 8.84 -11.62
N ILE A 172 -4.73 8.84 -12.93
CA ILE A 172 -3.45 8.34 -13.48
C ILE A 172 -2.27 9.11 -12.85
N LEU A 173 -2.39 10.43 -12.73
CA LEU A 173 -1.39 11.26 -12.08
C LEU A 173 -1.20 10.88 -10.60
N LEU A 174 -2.30 10.66 -9.86
CA LEU A 174 -2.25 10.22 -8.45
C LEU A 174 -1.57 8.85 -8.28
N HIS A 175 -1.68 7.96 -9.26
CA HIS A 175 -0.95 6.70 -9.29
C HIS A 175 0.56 6.86 -9.52
N SER A 176 0.96 7.95 -10.15
CA SER A 176 2.34 8.16 -10.63
C SER A 176 3.15 9.10 -9.73
N ILE A 177 2.52 10.06 -9.06
CA ILE A 177 3.21 11.09 -8.25
C ILE A 177 2.97 10.83 -6.75
N HIS A 178 3.99 10.37 -6.05
CA HIS A 178 3.95 10.14 -4.60
C HIS A 178 5.36 10.25 -3.97
N TYR A 179 6.07 11.33 -4.33
CA TYR A 179 7.44 11.56 -3.88
C TYR A 179 7.55 12.26 -2.51
N PHE A 180 6.50 12.94 -2.06
CA PHE A 180 6.52 13.75 -0.84
C PHE A 180 5.66 13.24 0.28
#